data_f95929792295f31b78c3f7801bf8a41a
#
_entry.id   f95929792295f31b78c3f7801bf8a41a
#
_cell.length_a   1.000
_cell.length_b   1.000
_cell.length_c   1.000
_cell.angle_alpha   90.00
_cell.angle_beta   90.00
_cell.angle_gamma   90.00
#
_symmetry.space_group_name_H-M   'P 1'
#
loop_
_entity.id
_entity.type
_entity.pdbx_description
1 polymer ?
#
loop_
_entity_poly.entity_id
_entity_poly.type
_entity_poly.pdbx_seq_one_letter_code
_entity_poly.pdbx_strand_id
1 'polypeptide(L)'
;MNAEDIKQLARHLGADLVGIASAKTLNAFPPDPRYPQTPDNISPYVKSVIVIASHIPVAGFRAKHNIAVQYLDMLVLRRMDRIAYKIADHL
;
A
#
# COMPACT_ATOMS: atom_id res chain seq x y z
N MET A 1 -18.48 -1.12 6.75
CA MET A 1 -17.86 -0.89 5.43
C MET A 1 -17.56 -2.21 4.75
N ASN A 2 -18.04 -2.41 3.53
CA ASN A 2 -17.68 -3.58 2.75
C ASN A 2 -16.43 -3.32 1.89
N ALA A 3 -15.96 -4.35 1.20
CA ALA A 3 -14.73 -4.26 0.38
C ALA A 3 -14.84 -3.18 -0.70
N GLU A 4 -15.99 -3.05 -1.34
CA GLU A 4 -16.18 -2.06 -2.40
C GLU A 4 -16.14 -0.63 -1.85
N ASP A 5 -16.73 -0.39 -0.69
CA ASP A 5 -16.68 0.91 -0.03
C ASP A 5 -15.24 1.32 0.28
N ILE A 6 -14.44 0.39 0.77
CA ILE A 6 -13.02 0.62 1.08
C ILE A 6 -12.25 0.96 -0.19
N LYS A 7 -12.50 0.24 -1.28
CA LYS A 7 -11.83 0.49 -2.56
C LYS A 7 -12.20 1.86 -3.12
N GLN A 8 -13.47 2.25 -3.04
CA GLN A 8 -13.90 3.57 -3.48
C GLN A 8 -13.27 4.68 -2.64
N LEU A 9 -13.23 4.49 -1.32
CA LEU A 9 -12.58 5.45 -0.42
C LEU A 9 -11.09 5.61 -0.77
N ALA A 10 -10.38 4.50 -0.97
CA ALA A 10 -8.96 4.55 -1.32
C ALA A 10 -8.71 5.31 -2.62
N ARG A 11 -9.53 5.06 -3.65
CA ARG A 11 -9.44 5.78 -4.92
C ARG A 11 -9.76 7.25 -4.77
N HIS A 12 -10.78 7.59 -3.99
CA HIS A 12 -11.14 8.97 -3.70
C HIS A 12 -10.01 9.71 -2.99
N LEU A 13 -9.28 9.04 -2.12
CA LEU A 13 -8.13 9.61 -1.41
C LEU A 13 -6.88 9.72 -2.28
N GLY A 14 -6.88 9.14 -3.47
CA GLY A 14 -5.82 9.30 -4.44
C GLY A 14 -4.99 8.05 -4.77
N ALA A 15 -5.37 6.88 -4.27
CA ALA A 15 -4.71 5.64 -4.68
C ALA A 15 -5.05 5.32 -6.14
N ASP A 16 -4.06 4.96 -6.93
CA ASP A 16 -4.27 4.58 -8.32
C ASP A 16 -4.82 3.16 -8.44
N LEU A 17 -4.35 2.26 -7.58
CA LEU A 17 -4.82 0.89 -7.49
C LEU A 17 -5.09 0.54 -6.04
N VAL A 18 -6.09 -0.30 -5.81
CA VAL A 18 -6.40 -0.81 -4.48
C VAL A 18 -6.83 -2.27 -4.59
N GLY A 19 -6.34 -3.09 -3.69
CA GLY A 19 -6.72 -4.49 -3.58
C GLY A 19 -6.93 -4.88 -2.13
N ILE A 20 -7.70 -5.93 -1.90
CA ILE A 20 -7.91 -6.49 -0.57
C ILE A 20 -7.57 -7.97 -0.63
N ALA A 21 -6.64 -8.38 0.22
CA ALA A 21 -6.22 -9.77 0.34
C ALA A 21 -6.63 -10.33 1.70
N SER A 22 -6.98 -11.61 1.74
CA SER A 22 -7.26 -12.25 3.02
C SER A 22 -5.95 -12.53 3.77
N ALA A 23 -5.96 -12.34 5.09
CA ALA A 23 -4.80 -12.65 5.91
C ALA A 23 -4.45 -14.14 5.83
N LYS A 24 -5.46 -15.00 5.74
CA LYS A 24 -5.28 -16.46 5.63
C LYS A 24 -4.45 -16.80 4.38
N THR A 25 -4.74 -16.22 3.25
CA THR A 25 -4.00 -16.46 2.00
C THR A 25 -2.56 -15.97 2.11
N LEU A 26 -2.35 -14.76 2.66
CA LEU A 26 -1.02 -14.19 2.81
C LEU A 26 -0.16 -14.96 3.82
N ASN A 27 -0.77 -15.49 4.89
CA ASN A 27 -0.06 -16.32 5.85
C ASN A 27 0.40 -17.64 5.22
N ALA A 28 -0.45 -18.24 4.38
CA ALA A 28 -0.15 -19.51 3.72
C ALA A 28 0.85 -19.34 2.56
N PHE A 29 0.78 -18.22 1.84
CA PHE A 29 1.60 -17.94 0.65
C PHE A 29 2.24 -16.56 0.75
N PRO A 30 3.29 -16.39 1.60
CA PRO A 30 3.96 -15.10 1.71
C PRO A 30 4.59 -14.71 0.37
N PRO A 31 4.55 -13.41 0.01
CA PRO A 31 5.07 -12.92 -1.28
C PRO A 31 6.54 -13.26 -1.50
N ASP A 32 7.36 -13.25 -0.45
CA ASP A 32 8.76 -13.67 -0.51
C ASP A 32 9.04 -14.67 0.61
N PRO A 33 9.12 -15.97 0.29
CA PRO A 33 9.36 -17.02 1.30
C PRO A 33 10.67 -16.84 2.08
N ARG A 34 11.64 -16.11 1.53
CA ARG A 34 12.91 -15.84 2.20
C ARG A 34 12.76 -14.80 3.32
N TYR A 35 11.77 -13.95 3.20
CA TYR A 35 11.47 -12.89 4.17
C TYR A 35 9.97 -12.92 4.47
N PRO A 36 9.50 -13.89 5.26
CA PRO A 36 8.06 -14.12 5.45
C PRO A 36 7.43 -13.05 6.35
N GLN A 37 7.19 -11.87 5.80
CA GLN A 37 6.41 -10.82 6.44
C GLN A 37 4.93 -11.15 6.24
N THR A 38 4.35 -11.82 7.21
CA THR A 38 2.95 -12.25 7.13
C THR A 38 2.08 -11.45 8.09
N PRO A 39 0.77 -11.35 7.84
CA PRO A 39 -0.14 -10.65 8.78
C PRO A 39 -0.07 -11.17 10.20
N ASP A 40 0.17 -12.47 10.42
CA ASP A 40 0.31 -13.05 11.76
C ASP A 40 1.47 -12.46 12.54
N ASN A 41 2.52 -12.05 11.88
CA ASN A 41 3.66 -11.40 12.54
C ASN A 41 3.33 -10.00 13.07
N ILE A 42 2.26 -9.38 12.54
CA ILE A 42 1.80 -8.07 12.96
C ILE A 42 0.79 -8.24 14.09
N SER A 43 -0.23 -9.08 13.87
CA SER A 43 -1.27 -9.34 14.86
C SER A 43 -2.01 -10.62 14.49
N PRO A 44 -2.33 -11.49 15.49
CA PRO A 44 -3.14 -12.69 15.23
C PRO A 44 -4.60 -12.39 14.89
N TYR A 45 -5.03 -11.14 15.08
CA TYR A 45 -6.42 -10.72 14.82
C TYR A 45 -6.65 -10.15 13.42
N VAL A 46 -5.62 -10.06 12.60
CA VAL A 46 -5.74 -9.53 11.23
C VAL A 46 -6.51 -10.52 10.37
N LYS A 47 -7.60 -10.07 9.74
CA LYS A 47 -8.42 -10.87 8.84
C LYS A 47 -8.21 -10.54 7.38
N SER A 48 -7.89 -9.27 7.09
CA SER A 48 -7.71 -8.78 5.73
C SER A 48 -6.59 -7.75 5.69
N VAL A 49 -5.99 -7.61 4.52
CA VAL A 49 -4.96 -6.61 4.26
C VAL A 49 -5.41 -5.75 3.08
N ILE A 50 -5.44 -4.45 3.27
CA ILE A 50 -5.75 -3.49 2.22
C ILE A 50 -4.44 -3.05 1.60
N VAL A 51 -4.30 -3.25 0.29
CA VAL A 51 -3.09 -2.89 -0.46
C VAL A 51 -3.43 -1.72 -1.37
N ILE A 52 -2.67 -0.65 -1.27
CA ILE A 52 -2.80 0.51 -2.14
C ILE A 52 -1.52 0.66 -2.96
N ALA A 53 -1.68 1.16 -4.18
CA ALA A 53 -0.55 1.42 -5.06
C ALA A 53 -0.72 2.78 -5.73
N SER A 54 0.40 3.43 -5.98
CA SER A 54 0.45 4.71 -6.69
C SER A 54 1.50 4.62 -7.78
N HIS A 55 1.21 5.24 -8.94
CA HIS A 55 2.21 5.36 -9.98
C HIS A 55 3.32 6.33 -9.55
N ILE A 56 4.52 6.12 -10.07
CA ILE A 56 5.63 7.05 -9.91
C ILE A 56 5.83 7.76 -11.25
N PRO A 57 5.85 9.11 -11.26
CA PRO A 57 6.02 9.84 -12.52
C PRO A 57 7.30 9.44 -13.25
N VAL A 58 7.17 9.12 -14.54
CA VAL A 58 8.29 8.65 -15.37
C VAL A 58 9.43 9.69 -15.44
N ALA A 59 9.08 10.97 -15.42
CA ALA A 59 10.07 12.06 -15.46
C ALA A 59 11.10 11.96 -14.32
N GLY A 60 10.68 11.49 -13.14
CA GLY A 60 11.59 11.28 -12.01
C GLY A 60 12.65 10.22 -12.28
N PHE A 61 12.28 9.15 -12.98
CA PHE A 61 13.23 8.09 -13.33
C PHE A 61 14.19 8.49 -14.44
N ARG A 62 13.82 9.46 -15.27
CA ARG A 62 14.66 9.97 -16.35
C ARG A 62 15.60 11.08 -15.89
N ALA A 63 15.49 11.51 -14.63
CA ALA A 63 16.38 12.53 -14.07
C ALA A 63 17.81 11.97 -14.02
N LYS A 64 18.80 12.83 -14.37
CA LYS A 64 20.21 12.42 -14.40
C LYS A 64 20.83 12.28 -13.00
N HIS A 65 20.20 12.86 -11.98
CA HIS A 65 20.71 12.86 -10.62
C HIS A 65 19.88 11.96 -9.71
N ASN A 66 20.56 11.10 -8.98
CA ASN A 66 19.92 10.21 -8.00
C ASN A 66 19.15 10.97 -6.92
N ILE A 67 19.57 12.19 -6.58
CA ILE A 67 18.89 13.03 -5.59
C ILE A 67 17.46 13.32 -6.00
N ALA A 68 17.23 13.61 -7.31
CA ALA A 68 15.88 13.87 -7.81
C ALA A 68 14.98 12.65 -7.68
N VAL A 69 15.51 11.45 -7.98
CA VAL A 69 14.77 10.19 -7.85
C VAL A 69 14.45 9.90 -6.39
N GLN A 70 15.41 10.08 -5.49
CA GLN A 70 15.20 9.88 -4.05
C GLN A 70 14.16 10.85 -3.49
N TYR A 71 14.18 12.09 -3.91
CA TYR A 71 13.22 13.09 -3.46
C TYR A 71 11.79 12.74 -3.92
N LEU A 72 11.65 12.32 -5.18
CA LEU A 72 10.37 11.89 -5.72
C LEU A 72 9.83 10.67 -4.97
N ASP A 73 10.68 9.70 -4.71
CA ASP A 73 10.33 8.48 -3.97
C ASP A 73 9.81 8.84 -2.58
N MET A 74 10.47 9.73 -1.87
CA MET A 74 10.05 10.21 -0.56
C MET A 74 8.69 10.90 -0.61
N LEU A 75 8.42 11.71 -1.64
CA LEU A 75 7.13 12.38 -1.81
C LEU A 75 6.00 11.37 -2.05
N VAL A 76 6.25 10.37 -2.89
CA VAL A 76 5.28 9.31 -3.15
C VAL A 76 4.98 8.52 -1.88
N LEU A 77 6.00 8.16 -1.11
CA LEU A 77 5.83 7.45 0.16
C LEU A 77 5.01 8.26 1.15
N ARG A 78 5.25 9.56 1.29
CA ARG A 78 4.46 10.42 2.18
C ARG A 78 3.00 10.48 1.76
N ARG A 79 2.74 10.55 0.46
CA ARG A 79 1.37 10.52 -0.07
C ARG A 79 0.68 9.21 0.26
N MET A 80 1.38 8.08 0.09
CA MET A 80 0.87 6.75 0.39
C MET A 80 0.57 6.59 1.88
N ASP A 81 1.46 7.07 2.74
CA ASP A 81 1.25 7.04 4.19
C ASP A 81 0.01 7.84 4.59
N ARG A 82 -0.21 8.99 3.98
CA ARG A 82 -1.40 9.81 4.25
C ARG A 82 -2.68 9.08 3.83
N ILE A 83 -2.68 8.43 2.67
CA ILE A 83 -3.83 7.66 2.19
C ILE A 83 -4.12 6.51 3.15
N ALA A 84 -3.10 5.75 3.53
CA ALA A 84 -3.24 4.63 4.45
C ALA A 84 -3.78 5.08 5.82
N TYR A 85 -3.26 6.18 6.35
CA TYR A 85 -3.74 6.75 7.62
C TYR A 85 -5.22 7.12 7.54
N LYS A 86 -5.62 7.78 6.46
CA LYS A 86 -7.02 8.20 6.29
C LYS A 86 -7.97 7.01 6.12
N ILE A 87 -7.54 5.94 5.45
CA ILE A 87 -8.31 4.71 5.35
C ILE A 87 -8.49 4.11 6.75
N ALA A 88 -7.40 3.99 7.51
CA ALA A 88 -7.45 3.44 8.87
C ALA A 88 -8.38 4.25 9.78
N ASP A 89 -8.38 5.56 9.64
CA ASP A 89 -9.22 6.45 10.44
C ASP A 89 -10.73 6.25 10.15
N HIS A 90 -11.08 5.78 8.97
CA HIS A 90 -12.47 5.50 8.60
C HIS A 90 -12.93 4.09 8.99
N LEU A 91 -12.03 3.21 9.35
CA LEU A 91 -12.37 1.86 9.82
C LEU A 91 -12.65 1.84 11.36
#